data_3e141097a493435848e4a812c41f976e
#
_entry.id   3e141097a493435848e4a812c41f976e
#
_cell.length_a   1.000
_cell.length_b   1.000
_cell.length_c   1.000
_cell.angle_alpha   90.00
_cell.angle_beta   90.00
_cell.angle_gamma   90.00
#
_symmetry.space_group_name_H-M   'P 1'
#
loop_
_entity.id
_entity.type
_entity.pdbx_description
1 polymer ?
#
loop_
_entity_poly.entity_id
_entity_poly.type
_entity_poly.pdbx_seq_one_letter_code
_entity_poly.pdbx_strand_id
1 'polypeptide(L)'
;KKLKIEVKKEEVLKIELVPEGFMIKTSNLEYIAKAVILATGNKKNKPKIPGIEKLEGKGISYCAICDGFFYRNKSVAVLGNGDYAISETNDLINIANDITILTNGKKKPELRADNVKIDTRVIKEISGEKKVEQIEFEDGTRINVNGIFIAQGVAGSTEFAKKLGAITSKDKIVVNEKMETNIKGLYACGDCTGGLLQISKAVYEGAIAGIQTSKYLKIGGI
;
A
#
# COMPACT_ATOMS: atom_id res chain seq x y z
N LYS A 1 -35.61 8.75 -9.15
CA LYS A 1 -34.52 9.44 -9.91
C LYS A 1 -33.22 8.74 -9.61
N LYS A 2 -32.52 8.18 -10.64
CA LYS A 2 -31.18 7.63 -10.47
C LYS A 2 -30.23 8.76 -10.12
N LEU A 3 -29.51 8.62 -9.01
CA LEU A 3 -28.40 9.51 -8.66
C LEU A 3 -27.34 9.38 -9.75
N LYS A 4 -26.97 10.48 -10.40
CA LYS A 4 -25.89 10.53 -11.38
C LYS A 4 -24.56 10.66 -10.62
N ILE A 5 -24.06 9.53 -10.08
CA ILE A 5 -22.76 9.48 -9.43
C ILE A 5 -21.76 8.91 -10.46
N GLU A 6 -20.71 9.66 -10.73
CA GLU A 6 -19.63 9.19 -11.58
C GLU A 6 -18.76 8.17 -10.83
N VAL A 7 -18.54 7.00 -11.42
CA VAL A 7 -17.64 5.97 -10.91
C VAL A 7 -16.47 5.81 -11.87
N LYS A 8 -15.28 6.10 -11.41
CA LYS A 8 -14.03 5.88 -12.16
C LYS A 8 -13.49 4.48 -11.84
N LYS A 9 -13.22 3.70 -12.90
CA LYS A 9 -12.57 2.39 -12.75
C LYS A 9 -11.07 2.55 -12.96
N GLU A 10 -10.39 3.03 -11.93
CA GLU A 10 -8.97 3.32 -11.94
C GLU A 10 -8.32 2.73 -10.69
N GLU A 11 -7.08 2.25 -10.83
CA GLU A 11 -6.28 1.86 -9.69
C GLU A 11 -5.70 3.11 -9.02
N VAL A 12 -5.91 3.26 -7.71
CA VAL A 12 -5.24 4.28 -6.91
C VAL A 12 -3.85 3.78 -6.55
N LEU A 13 -2.82 4.52 -6.95
CA LEU A 13 -1.42 4.18 -6.72
C LEU A 13 -0.85 4.91 -5.51
N LYS A 14 -1.24 6.18 -5.31
CA LYS A 14 -0.71 7.03 -4.26
C LYS A 14 -1.77 8.03 -3.77
N ILE A 15 -1.71 8.34 -2.48
CA ILE A 15 -2.45 9.43 -1.86
C ILE A 15 -1.46 10.22 -1.02
N GLU A 16 -1.41 11.53 -1.18
CA GLU A 16 -0.51 12.44 -0.47
C GLU A 16 -1.28 13.62 0.09
N LEU A 17 -0.80 14.17 1.22
CA LEU A 17 -1.31 15.42 1.76
C LEU A 17 -0.71 16.59 0.96
N VAL A 18 -1.55 17.51 0.55
CA VAL A 18 -1.19 18.76 -0.12
C VAL A 18 -1.91 19.93 0.55
N PRO A 19 -1.52 21.18 0.36
CA PRO A 19 -2.19 22.34 0.98
C PRO A 19 -3.70 22.40 0.72
N GLU A 20 -4.13 21.95 -0.44
CA GLU A 20 -5.55 21.95 -0.85
C GLU A 20 -6.36 20.74 -0.32
N GLY A 21 -5.70 19.80 0.37
CA GLY A 21 -6.30 18.56 0.90
C GLY A 21 -5.50 17.32 0.56
N PHE A 22 -5.95 16.52 -0.40
CA PHE A 22 -5.34 15.25 -0.80
C PHE A 22 -5.10 15.22 -2.31
N MET A 23 -3.89 14.89 -2.72
CA MET A 23 -3.60 14.50 -4.10
C MET A 23 -3.73 12.99 -4.23
N ILE A 24 -4.56 12.53 -5.15
CA ILE A 24 -4.79 11.12 -5.44
C ILE A 24 -4.24 10.83 -6.84
N LYS A 25 -3.17 10.03 -6.91
CA LYS A 25 -2.62 9.55 -8.17
C LYS A 25 -3.19 8.18 -8.50
N THR A 26 -3.76 8.07 -9.68
CA THR A 26 -4.25 6.80 -10.23
C THR A 26 -3.34 6.31 -11.35
N SER A 27 -3.67 5.14 -11.91
CA SER A 27 -3.01 4.62 -13.12
C SER A 27 -3.15 5.53 -14.35
N ASN A 28 -4.13 6.43 -14.37
CA ASN A 28 -4.46 7.26 -15.52
C ASN A 28 -4.30 8.76 -15.28
N LEU A 29 -4.72 9.26 -14.12
CA LEU A 29 -4.85 10.69 -13.83
C LEU A 29 -4.42 11.02 -12.39
N GLU A 30 -4.35 12.33 -12.12
CA GLU A 30 -4.21 12.87 -10.78
C GLU A 30 -5.47 13.69 -10.42
N TYR A 31 -5.90 13.57 -9.16
CA TYR A 31 -7.07 14.27 -8.64
C TYR A 31 -6.69 15.02 -7.37
N ILE A 32 -7.28 16.20 -7.17
CA ILE A 32 -7.23 16.92 -5.90
C ILE A 32 -8.59 16.80 -5.22
N ALA A 33 -8.59 16.37 -3.94
CA ALA A 33 -9.81 16.22 -3.15
C ALA A 33 -9.64 16.85 -1.77
N LYS A 34 -10.68 17.53 -1.28
CA LYS A 34 -10.71 18.10 0.08
C LYS A 34 -10.91 17.05 1.16
N ALA A 35 -11.46 15.89 0.80
CA ALA A 35 -11.66 14.77 1.71
C ALA A 35 -11.56 13.43 0.97
N VAL A 36 -11.15 12.39 1.70
CA VAL A 36 -11.03 11.02 1.18
C VAL A 36 -11.71 10.05 2.14
N ILE A 37 -12.46 9.09 1.60
CA ILE A 37 -13.00 7.95 2.35
C ILE A 37 -12.31 6.68 1.86
N LEU A 38 -11.56 6.02 2.73
CA LEU A 38 -10.93 4.73 2.47
C LEU A 38 -11.93 3.60 2.74
N ALA A 39 -12.36 2.91 1.69
CA ALA A 39 -13.38 1.84 1.76
C ALA A 39 -13.01 0.60 0.92
N THR A 40 -11.72 0.34 0.70
CA THR A 40 -11.24 -0.73 -0.18
C THR A 40 -11.16 -2.11 0.49
N GLY A 41 -11.79 -2.26 1.67
CA GLY A 41 -11.81 -3.53 2.40
C GLY A 41 -10.47 -3.88 3.06
N ASN A 42 -10.26 -5.17 3.30
CA ASN A 42 -9.13 -5.67 4.09
C ASN A 42 -8.34 -6.76 3.37
N LYS A 43 -8.11 -6.61 2.08
CA LYS A 43 -7.38 -7.62 1.31
C LYS A 43 -5.89 -7.26 1.28
N LYS A 44 -5.08 -7.96 2.09
CA LYS A 44 -3.63 -8.03 1.85
C LYS A 44 -3.37 -9.18 0.88
N ASN A 45 -2.74 -8.89 -0.24
CA ASN A 45 -2.21 -9.92 -1.13
C ASN A 45 -0.89 -10.45 -0.54
N LYS A 46 -0.98 -11.31 0.48
CA LYS A 46 0.19 -12.02 1.00
C LYS A 46 0.57 -13.13 0.01
N PRO A 47 1.74 -13.06 -0.63
CA PRO A 47 2.21 -14.14 -1.48
C PRO A 47 2.44 -15.41 -0.64
N LYS A 48 2.07 -16.56 -1.19
CA LYS A 48 2.33 -17.86 -0.56
C LYS A 48 3.76 -18.32 -0.90
N ILE A 49 4.78 -17.58 -0.43
CA ILE A 49 6.19 -17.91 -0.59
C ILE A 49 6.73 -18.30 0.79
N PRO A 50 7.41 -19.45 0.92
CA PRO A 50 8.05 -19.86 2.17
C PRO A 50 8.94 -18.75 2.72
N GLY A 51 8.87 -18.51 4.04
CA GLY A 51 9.64 -17.50 4.74
C GLY A 51 8.92 -16.16 4.93
N ILE A 52 7.92 -15.80 4.13
CA ILE A 52 7.23 -14.49 4.27
C ILE A 52 6.62 -14.33 5.66
N GLU A 53 5.84 -15.28 6.14
CA GLU A 53 5.15 -15.16 7.44
C GLU A 53 6.14 -15.09 8.61
N LYS A 54 7.22 -15.91 8.56
CA LYS A 54 8.26 -15.93 9.60
C LYS A 54 9.03 -14.62 9.70
N LEU A 55 9.24 -13.95 8.56
CA LEU A 55 10.09 -12.77 8.43
C LEU A 55 9.28 -11.45 8.28
N GLU A 56 7.95 -11.52 8.40
CA GLU A 56 7.09 -10.32 8.42
C GLU A 56 7.47 -9.41 9.59
N GLY A 57 7.73 -8.12 9.29
CA GLY A 57 8.29 -7.16 10.25
C GLY A 57 9.76 -7.38 10.62
N LYS A 58 10.40 -8.40 10.04
CA LYS A 58 11.82 -8.71 10.21
C LYS A 58 12.57 -8.61 8.87
N GLY A 59 12.30 -7.55 8.14
CA GLY A 59 12.85 -7.32 6.81
C GLY A 59 11.82 -7.50 5.68
N ILE A 60 10.63 -8.02 5.95
CA ILE A 60 9.51 -7.97 5.03
C ILE A 60 8.57 -6.83 5.43
N SER A 61 8.33 -5.92 4.51
CA SER A 61 7.46 -4.74 4.64
C SER A 61 6.41 -4.70 3.53
N TYR A 62 5.34 -3.91 3.77
CA TYR A 62 4.28 -3.61 2.82
C TYR A 62 4.17 -2.11 2.51
N CYS A 63 5.14 -1.29 2.96
CA CYS A 63 5.08 0.16 2.83
C CYS A 63 6.49 0.74 2.68
N ALA A 64 6.87 1.13 1.47
CA ALA A 64 8.18 1.71 1.18
C ALA A 64 8.40 3.05 1.90
N ILE A 65 7.41 3.93 1.92
CA ILE A 65 7.50 5.22 2.62
C ILE A 65 7.66 5.03 4.13
N CYS A 66 6.98 4.01 4.72
CA CYS A 66 7.02 3.77 6.17
C CYS A 66 8.39 3.25 6.63
N ASP A 67 8.92 2.27 5.90
CA ASP A 67 10.05 1.47 6.35
C ASP A 67 11.32 1.67 5.51
N GLY A 68 11.22 2.32 4.35
CA GLY A 68 12.34 2.48 3.41
C GLY A 68 13.57 3.14 4.03
N PHE A 69 13.37 4.08 4.97
CA PHE A 69 14.47 4.76 5.66
C PHE A 69 15.44 3.79 6.37
N PHE A 70 14.94 2.67 6.91
CA PHE A 70 15.79 1.64 7.55
C PHE A 70 16.71 0.91 6.56
N TYR A 71 16.47 1.08 5.27
CA TYR A 71 17.22 0.45 4.18
C TYR A 71 18.09 1.42 3.39
N ARG A 72 18.38 2.59 3.95
CA ARG A 72 19.31 3.57 3.35
C ARG A 72 20.66 2.92 3.06
N ASN A 73 21.13 3.08 1.82
CA ASN A 73 22.38 2.49 1.30
C ASN A 73 22.46 0.96 1.40
N LYS A 74 21.33 0.27 1.40
CA LYS A 74 21.24 -1.20 1.42
C LYS A 74 20.60 -1.73 0.13
N SER A 75 20.78 -3.03 -0.11
CA SER A 75 20.14 -3.73 -1.21
C SER A 75 18.76 -4.23 -0.77
N VAL A 76 17.73 -3.92 -1.55
CA VAL A 76 16.35 -4.33 -1.27
C VAL A 76 15.69 -4.97 -2.49
N ALA A 77 14.64 -5.73 -2.24
CA ALA A 77 13.78 -6.25 -3.29
C ALA A 77 12.37 -5.68 -3.18
N VAL A 78 11.69 -5.49 -4.31
CA VAL A 78 10.27 -5.17 -4.40
C VAL A 78 9.56 -6.33 -5.10
N LEU A 79 8.71 -7.05 -4.38
CA LEU A 79 7.98 -8.20 -4.91
C LEU A 79 6.66 -7.76 -5.51
N GLY A 80 6.60 -7.69 -6.82
CA GLY A 80 5.44 -7.26 -7.59
C GLY A 80 5.78 -7.03 -9.06
N ASN A 81 4.77 -6.73 -9.88
CA ASN A 81 4.97 -6.58 -11.33
C ASN A 81 4.04 -5.56 -12.00
N GLY A 82 3.18 -4.88 -11.25
CA GLY A 82 2.25 -3.84 -11.73
C GLY A 82 2.65 -2.44 -11.29
N ASP A 83 1.78 -1.48 -11.58
CA ASP A 83 1.99 -0.06 -11.29
C ASP A 83 2.21 0.20 -9.79
N TYR A 84 1.60 -0.61 -8.92
CA TYR A 84 1.85 -0.52 -7.48
C TYR A 84 3.32 -0.87 -7.14
N ALA A 85 3.90 -1.91 -7.76
CA ALA A 85 5.31 -2.24 -7.55
C ALA A 85 6.24 -1.13 -8.08
N ILE A 86 5.91 -0.51 -9.19
CA ILE A 86 6.63 0.66 -9.73
C ILE A 86 6.55 1.83 -8.73
N SER A 87 5.37 2.11 -8.17
CA SER A 87 5.18 3.18 -7.18
C SER A 87 6.03 2.95 -5.93
N GLU A 88 6.00 1.74 -5.35
CA GLU A 88 6.84 1.40 -4.18
C GLU A 88 8.35 1.47 -4.51
N THR A 89 8.74 1.06 -5.72
CA THR A 89 10.13 1.17 -6.19
C THR A 89 10.57 2.62 -6.28
N ASN A 90 9.74 3.50 -6.84
CA ASN A 90 10.05 4.93 -6.96
C ASN A 90 10.26 5.60 -5.58
N ASP A 91 9.50 5.18 -4.55
CA ASP A 91 9.67 5.65 -3.18
C ASP A 91 11.03 5.22 -2.58
N LEU A 92 11.68 4.17 -3.12
CA LEU A 92 12.96 3.62 -2.65
C LEU A 92 14.19 4.09 -3.46
N ILE A 93 14.02 4.59 -4.68
CA ILE A 93 15.13 4.90 -5.62
C ILE A 93 16.20 5.80 -5.01
N ASN A 94 15.81 6.82 -4.23
CA ASN A 94 16.73 7.76 -3.59
C ASN A 94 17.15 7.34 -2.18
N ILE A 95 16.75 6.14 -1.74
CA ILE A 95 17.01 5.64 -0.38
C ILE A 95 17.93 4.42 -0.43
N ALA A 96 17.57 3.42 -1.19
CA ALA A 96 18.31 2.17 -1.31
C ALA A 96 19.45 2.28 -2.32
N ASN A 97 20.52 1.50 -2.09
CA ASN A 97 21.66 1.46 -3.01
C ASN A 97 21.33 0.66 -4.28
N ASP A 98 20.77 -0.53 -4.10
CA ASP A 98 20.36 -1.43 -5.17
C ASP A 98 18.92 -1.88 -4.93
N ILE A 99 18.11 -1.84 -5.96
CA ILE A 99 16.72 -2.31 -5.91
C ILE A 99 16.52 -3.40 -6.96
N THR A 100 15.95 -4.54 -6.54
CA THR A 100 15.58 -5.60 -7.47
C THR A 100 14.07 -5.78 -7.46
N ILE A 101 13.40 -5.48 -8.57
CA ILE A 101 11.99 -5.82 -8.74
C ILE A 101 11.89 -7.32 -9.07
N LEU A 102 11.19 -8.07 -8.22
CA LEU A 102 10.98 -9.50 -8.36
C LEU A 102 9.56 -9.73 -8.88
N THR A 103 9.43 -10.19 -10.12
CA THR A 103 8.10 -10.42 -10.70
C THR A 103 7.52 -11.79 -10.36
N ASN A 104 8.36 -12.69 -9.84
CA ASN A 104 7.98 -14.06 -9.48
C ASN A 104 7.27 -14.78 -10.63
N GLY A 105 7.93 -14.87 -11.78
CA GLY A 105 7.42 -15.53 -12.97
C GLY A 105 6.42 -14.72 -13.81
N LYS A 106 6.08 -13.49 -13.40
CA LYS A 106 5.10 -12.66 -14.12
C LYS A 106 5.76 -11.72 -15.12
N LYS A 107 4.93 -11.03 -15.93
CA LYS A 107 5.37 -10.06 -16.93
C LYS A 107 6.24 -8.96 -16.28
N LYS A 108 7.33 -8.61 -16.97
CA LYS A 108 8.24 -7.53 -16.57
C LYS A 108 7.54 -6.17 -16.65
N PRO A 109 7.58 -5.33 -15.59
CA PRO A 109 7.07 -3.96 -15.64
C PRO A 109 7.99 -3.05 -16.47
N GLU A 110 7.46 -1.94 -16.95
CA GLU A 110 8.22 -0.92 -17.68
C GLU A 110 8.74 0.14 -16.72
N LEU A 111 9.93 -0.09 -16.17
CA LEU A 111 10.64 0.88 -15.33
C LEU A 111 12.10 0.93 -15.75
N ARG A 112 12.66 2.15 -15.86
CA ARG A 112 14.07 2.40 -16.15
C ARG A 112 14.63 3.33 -15.09
N ALA A 113 15.60 2.83 -14.32
CA ALA A 113 16.40 3.61 -13.38
C ALA A 113 17.76 2.91 -13.21
N ASP A 114 18.82 3.66 -12.97
CA ASP A 114 20.19 3.13 -12.98
C ASP A 114 20.45 2.12 -11.86
N ASN A 115 19.84 2.30 -10.70
CA ASN A 115 19.97 1.42 -9.54
C ASN A 115 18.83 0.39 -9.40
N VAL A 116 18.01 0.19 -10.46
CA VAL A 116 16.91 -0.77 -10.45
C VAL A 116 17.14 -1.89 -11.45
N LYS A 117 17.15 -3.13 -10.94
CA LYS A 117 17.18 -4.35 -11.74
C LYS A 117 15.80 -5.00 -11.70
N ILE A 118 15.45 -5.74 -12.76
CA ILE A 118 14.20 -6.51 -12.81
C ILE A 118 14.56 -7.98 -13.00
N ASP A 119 14.13 -8.81 -12.06
CA ASP A 119 14.33 -10.25 -12.07
C ASP A 119 12.97 -10.94 -12.19
N THR A 120 12.85 -11.81 -13.18
CA THR A 120 11.61 -12.51 -13.50
C THR A 120 11.58 -13.96 -12.99
N ARG A 121 12.65 -14.44 -12.36
CA ARG A 121 12.73 -15.82 -11.84
C ARG A 121 11.65 -16.06 -10.79
N VAL A 122 11.24 -17.31 -10.69
CA VAL A 122 10.28 -17.75 -9.67
C VAL A 122 11.00 -17.93 -8.35
N ILE A 123 10.45 -17.34 -7.29
CA ILE A 123 11.02 -17.43 -5.94
C ILE A 123 10.60 -18.75 -5.33
N LYS A 124 11.58 -19.54 -4.88
CA LYS A 124 11.39 -20.76 -4.13
C LYS A 124 11.15 -20.49 -2.66
N GLU A 125 12.05 -19.70 -2.03
CA GLU A 125 11.92 -19.32 -0.62
C GLU A 125 12.64 -18.02 -0.29
N ILE A 126 12.27 -17.42 0.83
CA ILE A 126 12.93 -16.28 1.46
C ILE A 126 13.47 -16.74 2.80
N SER A 127 14.74 -16.50 3.06
CA SER A 127 15.42 -17.01 4.25
C SER A 127 16.18 -15.92 5.01
N GLY A 128 16.48 -16.24 6.26
CA GLY A 128 17.25 -15.47 7.19
C GLY A 128 17.04 -15.96 8.61
N GLU A 129 18.02 -15.75 9.47
CA GLU A 129 17.96 -16.19 10.86
C GLU A 129 17.11 -15.25 11.71
N LYS A 130 17.52 -13.98 11.84
CA LYS A 130 16.83 -12.94 12.63
C LYS A 130 16.03 -11.98 11.77
N LYS A 131 16.42 -11.82 10.51
CA LYS A 131 15.80 -10.92 9.52
C LYS A 131 15.98 -11.50 8.14
N VAL A 132 15.38 -10.85 7.13
CA VAL A 132 15.62 -11.21 5.71
C VAL A 132 17.10 -11.07 5.38
N GLU A 133 17.66 -12.10 4.75
CA GLU A 133 19.07 -12.14 4.31
C GLU A 133 19.19 -12.58 2.86
N GLN A 134 18.36 -13.52 2.41
CA GLN A 134 18.52 -14.16 1.13
C GLN A 134 17.20 -14.57 0.48
N ILE A 135 17.18 -14.57 -0.83
CA ILE A 135 16.10 -15.09 -1.67
C ILE A 135 16.70 -16.20 -2.53
N GLU A 136 16.12 -17.41 -2.47
CA GLU A 136 16.44 -18.54 -3.34
C GLU A 136 15.38 -18.64 -4.44
N PHE A 137 15.82 -18.86 -5.67
CA PHE A 137 14.96 -19.08 -6.83
C PHE A 137 14.80 -20.56 -7.14
N GLU A 138 13.78 -20.92 -7.92
CA GLU A 138 13.53 -22.31 -8.33
C GLU A 138 14.70 -22.93 -9.14
N ASP A 139 15.51 -22.12 -9.81
CA ASP A 139 16.71 -22.54 -10.53
C ASP A 139 17.92 -22.82 -9.61
N GLY A 140 17.74 -22.71 -8.28
CA GLY A 140 18.77 -22.90 -7.28
C GLY A 140 19.71 -21.71 -7.07
N THR A 141 19.58 -20.66 -7.85
CA THR A 141 20.37 -19.44 -7.67
C THR A 141 19.87 -18.62 -6.49
N ARG A 142 20.71 -17.74 -5.96
CA ARG A 142 20.41 -16.94 -4.76
C ARG A 142 20.86 -15.50 -4.93
N ILE A 143 20.12 -14.60 -4.29
CA ILE A 143 20.51 -13.19 -4.13
C ILE A 143 20.42 -12.78 -2.66
N ASN A 144 21.34 -11.94 -2.22
CA ASN A 144 21.32 -11.37 -0.87
C ASN A 144 20.58 -10.03 -0.89
N VAL A 145 19.68 -9.85 0.06
CA VAL A 145 18.92 -8.59 0.24
C VAL A 145 18.76 -8.29 1.72
N ASN A 146 18.68 -7.02 2.05
CA ASN A 146 18.48 -6.58 3.43
C ASN A 146 16.99 -6.43 3.79
N GLY A 147 16.13 -6.33 2.80
CA GLY A 147 14.68 -6.22 2.98
C GLY A 147 13.90 -6.49 1.70
N ILE A 148 12.63 -6.81 1.88
CA ILE A 148 11.71 -7.10 0.78
C ILE A 148 10.42 -6.30 1.02
N PHE A 149 10.01 -5.52 0.02
CA PHE A 149 8.76 -4.77 0.01
C PHE A 149 7.73 -5.53 -0.84
N ILE A 150 6.63 -5.95 -0.21
CA ILE A 150 5.57 -6.68 -0.89
C ILE A 150 4.63 -5.69 -1.57
N ALA A 151 4.65 -5.66 -2.89
CA ALA A 151 3.85 -4.78 -3.73
C ALA A 151 3.08 -5.55 -4.81
N GLN A 152 2.44 -6.66 -4.41
CA GLN A 152 1.64 -7.51 -5.30
C GLN A 152 0.17 -7.07 -5.35
N GLY A 153 -0.37 -6.93 -6.55
CA GLY A 153 -1.76 -6.52 -6.76
C GLY A 153 -1.92 -5.02 -6.61
N VAL A 154 -2.88 -4.58 -5.82
CA VAL A 154 -3.20 -3.17 -5.57
C VAL A 154 -2.99 -2.81 -4.11
N ALA A 155 -2.63 -1.56 -3.84
CA ALA A 155 -2.52 -1.04 -2.47
C ALA A 155 -3.87 -1.12 -1.74
N GLY A 156 -3.84 -1.51 -0.48
CA GLY A 156 -5.05 -1.55 0.36
C GLY A 156 -5.27 -0.25 1.13
N SER A 157 -6.46 -0.10 1.73
CA SER A 157 -6.79 1.06 2.58
C SER A 157 -5.76 1.30 3.68
N THR A 158 -5.26 0.23 4.30
CA THR A 158 -4.33 0.31 5.43
C THR A 158 -2.96 0.83 4.99
N GLU A 159 -2.49 0.46 3.80
CA GLU A 159 -1.26 0.99 3.23
C GLU A 159 -1.38 2.49 2.94
N PHE A 160 -2.48 2.93 2.32
CA PHE A 160 -2.74 4.37 2.10
C PHE A 160 -2.84 5.14 3.41
N ALA A 161 -3.55 4.58 4.40
CA ALA A 161 -3.70 5.20 5.71
C ALA A 161 -2.34 5.38 6.41
N LYS A 162 -1.49 4.35 6.42
CA LYS A 162 -0.14 4.41 6.99
C LYS A 162 0.73 5.45 6.29
N LYS A 163 0.72 5.51 4.96
CA LYS A 163 1.47 6.50 4.18
C LYS A 163 1.06 7.94 4.47
N LEU A 164 -0.19 8.17 4.82
CA LEU A 164 -0.71 9.47 5.23
C LEU A 164 -0.47 9.80 6.71
N GLY A 165 0.09 8.88 7.50
CA GLY A 165 0.30 9.04 8.94
C GLY A 165 -0.96 8.76 9.79
N ALA A 166 -1.95 8.07 9.23
CA ALA A 166 -3.12 7.65 10.00
C ALA A 166 -2.77 6.53 10.99
N ILE A 167 -3.34 6.60 12.19
CA ILE A 167 -3.13 5.59 13.24
C ILE A 167 -3.75 4.27 12.80
N THR A 168 -2.96 3.20 12.92
CA THR A 168 -3.41 1.84 12.63
C THR A 168 -3.14 0.92 13.82
N SER A 169 -3.99 -0.07 14.05
CA SER A 169 -3.83 -1.10 15.07
C SER A 169 -4.18 -2.46 14.49
N LYS A 170 -3.28 -3.47 14.64
CA LYS A 170 -3.47 -4.82 14.10
C LYS A 170 -3.91 -4.81 12.63
N ASP A 171 -3.23 -4.00 11.81
CA ASP A 171 -3.55 -3.80 10.38
C ASP A 171 -4.97 -3.29 10.08
N LYS A 172 -5.55 -2.53 11.00
CA LYS A 172 -6.83 -1.84 10.84
C LYS A 172 -6.65 -0.35 11.04
N ILE A 173 -7.39 0.44 10.30
CA ILE A 173 -7.40 1.89 10.43
C ILE A 173 -8.21 2.23 11.69
N VAL A 174 -7.60 2.98 12.61
CA VAL A 174 -8.30 3.46 13.80
C VAL A 174 -9.18 4.66 13.42
N VAL A 175 -10.47 4.55 13.72
CA VAL A 175 -11.45 5.61 13.50
C VAL A 175 -12.28 5.84 14.76
N ASN A 176 -12.84 7.03 14.89
CA ASN A 176 -13.82 7.34 15.92
C ASN A 176 -15.25 6.94 15.48
N GLU A 177 -16.25 7.22 16.31
CA GLU A 177 -17.67 6.92 16.02
C GLU A 177 -18.20 7.64 14.77
N LYS A 178 -17.52 8.68 14.30
CA LYS A 178 -17.84 9.44 13.09
C LYS A 178 -17.08 8.92 11.85
N MET A 179 -16.37 7.81 11.98
CA MET A 179 -15.50 7.25 10.95
C MET A 179 -14.33 8.16 10.54
N GLU A 180 -13.96 9.12 11.40
CA GLU A 180 -12.83 10.03 11.20
C GLU A 180 -11.54 9.34 11.68
N THR A 181 -10.46 9.45 10.91
CA THR A 181 -9.12 9.13 11.36
C THR A 181 -8.53 10.30 12.15
N ASN A 182 -7.27 10.16 12.61
CA ASN A 182 -6.51 11.28 13.18
C ASN A 182 -6.06 12.31 12.13
N ILE A 183 -6.22 12.02 10.84
CA ILE A 183 -5.90 12.95 9.75
C ILE A 183 -7.18 13.66 9.33
N LYS A 184 -7.17 14.99 9.42
CA LYS A 184 -8.31 15.83 9.09
C LYS A 184 -8.74 15.65 7.62
N GLY A 185 -10.00 15.39 7.36
CA GLY A 185 -10.53 15.11 6.01
C GLY A 185 -10.34 13.67 5.52
N LEU A 186 -9.64 12.82 6.30
CA LEU A 186 -9.47 11.40 5.98
C LEU A 186 -10.41 10.55 6.82
N TYR A 187 -11.27 9.79 6.16
CA TYR A 187 -12.23 8.87 6.75
C TYR A 187 -11.91 7.44 6.32
N ALA A 188 -12.36 6.47 7.12
CA ALA A 188 -12.29 5.06 6.73
C ALA A 188 -13.52 4.31 7.19
N CYS A 189 -13.96 3.29 6.42
CA CYS A 189 -15.15 2.51 6.73
C CYS A 189 -15.10 1.10 6.14
N GLY A 190 -15.91 0.20 6.67
CA GLY A 190 -15.98 -1.19 6.25
C GLY A 190 -14.86 -2.05 6.85
N ASP A 191 -14.45 -3.11 6.15
CA ASP A 191 -13.53 -4.11 6.70
C ASP A 191 -12.15 -3.57 7.06
N CYS A 192 -11.72 -2.45 6.48
CA CYS A 192 -10.44 -1.83 6.78
C CYS A 192 -10.38 -1.22 8.19
N THR A 193 -11.51 -0.96 8.83
CA THR A 193 -11.60 -0.49 10.23
C THR A 193 -11.66 -1.63 11.25
N GLY A 194 -11.80 -2.88 10.80
CA GLY A 194 -11.90 -4.05 11.69
C GLY A 194 -13.30 -4.31 12.23
N GLY A 195 -13.38 -4.94 13.39
CA GLY A 195 -14.67 -5.34 13.99
C GLY A 195 -15.37 -6.46 13.24
N LEU A 196 -16.70 -6.46 13.22
CA LEU A 196 -17.51 -7.44 12.53
C LEU A 196 -17.39 -7.28 11.00
N LEU A 197 -16.86 -8.32 10.33
CA LEU A 197 -16.64 -8.31 8.87
C LEU A 197 -17.94 -8.75 8.15
N GLN A 198 -18.91 -7.83 8.08
CA GLN A 198 -20.22 -8.06 7.49
C GLN A 198 -20.66 -6.88 6.62
N ILE A 199 -21.46 -7.18 5.59
CA ILE A 199 -22.00 -6.16 4.68
C ILE A 199 -22.83 -5.11 5.44
N SER A 200 -23.63 -5.53 6.42
CA SER A 200 -24.44 -4.62 7.25
C SER A 200 -23.60 -3.58 7.99
N LYS A 201 -22.43 -3.97 8.54
CA LYS A 201 -21.48 -3.04 9.16
C LYS A 201 -20.90 -2.09 8.12
N ALA A 202 -20.43 -2.61 6.97
CA ALA A 202 -19.83 -1.79 5.92
C ALA A 202 -20.83 -0.73 5.39
N VAL A 203 -22.10 -1.09 5.23
CA VAL A 203 -23.17 -0.16 4.83
C VAL A 203 -23.39 0.92 5.89
N TYR A 204 -23.49 0.53 7.17
CA TYR A 204 -23.68 1.45 8.29
C TYR A 204 -22.52 2.45 8.40
N GLU A 205 -21.30 1.95 8.44
CA GLU A 205 -20.10 2.81 8.52
C GLU A 205 -19.92 3.70 7.29
N GLY A 206 -20.21 3.17 6.09
CA GLY A 206 -20.20 3.94 4.85
C GLY A 206 -21.19 5.09 4.87
N ALA A 207 -22.41 4.88 5.42
CA ALA A 207 -23.40 5.93 5.59
C ALA A 207 -22.89 7.02 6.56
N ILE A 208 -22.31 6.64 7.70
CA ILE A 208 -21.71 7.59 8.65
C ILE A 208 -20.59 8.38 7.97
N ALA A 209 -19.62 7.71 7.36
CA ALA A 209 -18.48 8.34 6.69
C ALA A 209 -18.96 9.36 5.65
N GLY A 210 -19.92 8.99 4.81
CA GLY A 210 -20.49 9.88 3.79
C GLY A 210 -21.16 11.12 4.38
N ILE A 211 -21.99 10.97 5.44
CA ILE A 211 -22.64 12.07 6.13
C ILE A 211 -21.62 13.02 6.77
N GLN A 212 -20.62 12.47 7.48
CA GLN A 212 -19.61 13.28 8.16
C GLN A 212 -18.69 14.00 7.17
N THR A 213 -18.28 13.33 6.10
CA THR A 213 -17.54 13.97 5.00
C THR A 213 -18.32 15.13 4.39
N SER A 214 -19.63 14.95 4.14
CA SER A 214 -20.48 16.03 3.62
C SER A 214 -20.57 17.22 4.58
N LYS A 215 -20.68 16.97 5.90
CA LYS A 215 -20.67 18.04 6.91
C LYS A 215 -19.32 18.76 6.92
N TYR A 216 -18.21 18.03 6.90
CA TYR A 216 -16.86 18.58 6.85
C TYR A 216 -16.67 19.54 5.67
N LEU A 217 -17.10 19.12 4.48
CA LEU A 217 -16.99 19.95 3.27
C LEU A 217 -17.84 21.22 3.32
N LYS A 218 -19.01 21.18 3.99
CA LYS A 218 -19.90 22.35 4.14
C LYS A 218 -19.33 23.43 5.06
N ILE A 219 -18.53 23.07 6.07
CA ILE A 219 -17.91 24.02 7.00
C ILE A 219 -16.53 24.51 6.53
N GLY A 220 -16.22 24.31 5.24
CA GLY A 220 -15.03 24.85 4.60
C GLY A 220 -13.90 23.85 4.39
N GLY A 221 -13.94 22.65 5.02
CA GLY A 221 -13.04 21.54 4.73
C GLY A 221 -11.53 21.85 4.79
N ILE A 222 -11.09 22.75 5.72
CA ILE A 222 -9.68 23.13 5.90
C ILE A 222 -9.25 22.84 7.32
#